data_b93b2d6fe0616f4ece0bd1e107ab8f98
#
_entry.id   b93b2d6fe0616f4ece0bd1e107ab8f98
#
_cell.length_a   1.000
_cell.length_b   1.000
_cell.length_c   1.000
_cell.angle_alpha   90.00
_cell.angle_beta   90.00
_cell.angle_gamma   90.00
#
_symmetry.space_group_name_H-M   'P 1'
#
loop_
_entity.id
_entity.type
_entity.pdbx_description
1 polymer ?
#
loop_
_entity_poly.entity_id
_entity_poly.type
_entity_poly.pdbx_seq_one_letter_code
_entity_poly.pdbx_strand_id
1 'polypeptide(L)'
;MSKKLKHLNATNIPEKFGGIYFLISEQSNIIKYIGMSQFDVYSRILSHNLNGLKVKILKVSDRNKIRWYERRWIQKYKPQWNRLVLPKKTNYLYNPYK
;
A
#
# COMPACT_ATOMS: atom_id res chain seq x y z
N MET A 1 -10.40 13.91 -3.51
CA MET A 1 -9.06 13.66 -3.07
C MET A 1 -8.99 13.43 -1.58
N SER A 2 -8.11 12.60 -1.16
CA SER A 2 -7.99 12.28 0.24
C SER A 2 -7.42 13.42 1.06
N LYS A 3 -8.14 13.81 2.10
CA LYS A 3 -7.65 14.87 2.99
C LYS A 3 -6.40 14.45 3.74
N LYS A 4 -6.25 13.16 3.97
CA LYS A 4 -5.07 12.68 4.68
C LYS A 4 -3.78 12.98 3.94
N LEU A 5 -3.85 13.01 2.62
CA LEU A 5 -2.65 13.23 1.83
C LEU A 5 -2.17 14.65 1.88
N LYS A 6 -3.03 15.58 2.26
CA LYS A 6 -2.59 16.95 2.42
C LYS A 6 -1.62 17.11 3.58
N HIS A 7 -1.67 16.19 4.51
CA HIS A 7 -0.75 16.21 5.64
C HIS A 7 0.60 15.62 5.30
N LEU A 8 0.72 15.05 4.10
CA LEU A 8 1.96 14.41 3.67
C LEU A 8 2.78 15.30 2.76
N ASN A 9 2.48 16.59 2.70
CA ASN A 9 3.28 17.49 1.90
C ASN A 9 4.60 17.78 2.58
N ALA A 10 5.46 18.54 1.91
CA ALA A 10 6.82 18.74 2.37
C ALA A 10 6.93 19.36 3.76
N THR A 11 5.94 20.16 4.14
CA THR A 11 6.01 20.84 5.43
C THR A 11 5.48 19.99 6.58
N ASN A 12 4.77 18.91 6.26
CA ASN A 12 4.14 18.08 7.28
C ASN A 12 4.48 16.61 7.16
N ILE A 13 5.62 16.31 6.59
CA ILE A 13 6.03 14.91 6.45
C ILE A 13 6.30 14.35 7.83
N PRO A 14 5.58 13.29 8.20
CA PRO A 14 5.80 12.70 9.49
C PRO A 14 7.08 11.88 9.51
N GLU A 15 7.40 11.43 10.70
CA GLU A 15 8.54 10.55 10.89
C GLU A 15 8.43 9.33 9.98
N LYS A 16 9.57 8.91 9.43
CA LYS A 16 9.58 7.75 8.55
C LYS A 16 9.38 6.48 9.33
N PHE A 17 8.50 5.64 8.83
CA PHE A 17 8.30 4.34 9.44
C PHE A 17 7.82 3.34 8.39
N GLY A 18 7.95 2.08 8.71
CA GLY A 18 7.47 1.02 7.85
C GLY A 18 6.02 0.71 8.13
N GLY A 19 5.36 0.18 7.13
CA GLY A 19 3.97 -0.18 7.28
C GLY A 19 3.34 -0.65 6.00
N ILE A 20 2.04 -0.86 6.09
CA ILE A 20 1.23 -1.32 4.98
C ILE A 20 0.21 -0.22 4.70
N TYR A 21 -0.08 0.00 3.43
CA TYR A 21 -1.08 0.98 3.07
C TYR A 21 -2.10 0.37 2.13
N PHE A 22 -3.30 0.92 2.19
CA PHE A 22 -4.44 0.46 1.43
C PHE A 22 -4.96 1.63 0.61
N LEU A 23 -5.04 1.44 -0.70
CA LEU A 23 -5.64 2.43 -1.58
C LEU A 23 -7.08 1.98 -1.81
N ILE A 24 -8.01 2.81 -1.39
CA ILE A 24 -9.42 2.45 -1.33
C ILE A 24 -10.21 3.43 -2.18
N SER A 25 -11.11 2.91 -3.02
CA SER A 25 -11.96 3.75 -3.83
C SER A 25 -12.86 4.61 -2.93
N GLU A 26 -12.87 5.91 -3.17
CA GLU A 26 -13.74 6.80 -2.41
C GLU A 26 -15.22 6.54 -2.70
N GLN A 27 -15.51 6.10 -3.90
CA GLN A 27 -16.90 5.87 -4.29
C GLN A 27 -17.46 4.57 -3.74
N SER A 28 -16.68 3.49 -3.86
CA SER A 28 -17.19 2.16 -3.56
C SER A 28 -16.68 1.58 -2.26
N ASN A 29 -15.69 2.22 -1.63
CA ASN A 29 -15.04 1.68 -0.43
C ASN A 29 -14.37 0.33 -0.66
N ILE A 30 -14.05 0.03 -1.90
CA ILE A 30 -13.36 -1.21 -2.22
C ILE A 30 -11.87 -0.98 -2.21
N ILE A 31 -11.13 -1.89 -1.60
CA ILE A 31 -9.67 -1.84 -1.60
C ILE A 31 -9.17 -2.16 -3.00
N LYS A 32 -8.49 -1.20 -3.61
CA LYS A 32 -7.97 -1.37 -4.95
C LYS A 32 -6.55 -1.88 -4.98
N TYR A 33 -5.78 -1.54 -3.97
CA TYR A 33 -4.37 -1.89 -3.95
C TYR A 33 -3.86 -1.92 -2.52
N ILE A 34 -2.99 -2.87 -2.23
CA ILE A 34 -2.32 -2.98 -0.93
C ILE A 34 -0.82 -2.98 -1.22
N GLY A 35 -0.11 -2.08 -0.56
CA GLY A 35 1.33 -1.98 -0.71
C GLY A 35 2.03 -1.90 0.63
N MET A 36 3.34 -1.86 0.58
CA MET A 36 4.12 -1.78 1.80
C MET A 36 5.43 -1.04 1.55
N SER A 37 6.00 -0.56 2.63
CA SER A 37 7.38 -0.12 2.65
C SER A 37 7.96 -0.49 4.00
N GLN A 38 9.20 -0.93 4.01
CA GLN A 38 9.84 -1.29 5.27
C GLN A 38 10.37 -0.08 6.02
N PHE A 39 10.59 1.03 5.32
CA PHE A 39 11.25 2.16 5.94
C PHE A 39 10.49 3.47 5.84
N ASP A 40 9.75 3.68 4.76
CA ASP A 40 9.11 4.97 4.52
C ASP A 40 7.83 4.76 3.74
N VAL A 41 6.76 4.44 4.46
CA VAL A 41 5.48 4.13 3.83
C VAL A 41 4.87 5.37 3.17
N TYR A 42 5.09 6.55 3.73
CA TYR A 42 4.51 7.77 3.16
C TYR A 42 5.09 8.09 1.79
N SER A 43 6.39 7.95 1.66
CA SER A 43 7.04 8.19 0.38
C SER A 43 6.49 7.25 -0.68
N ARG A 44 6.26 6.01 -0.30
CA ARG A 44 5.72 5.01 -1.21
C ARG A 44 4.30 5.37 -1.65
N ILE A 45 3.48 5.81 -0.70
CA ILE A 45 2.12 6.22 -1.00
C ILE A 45 2.10 7.37 -1.99
N LEU A 46 2.96 8.35 -1.77
CA LEU A 46 2.98 9.55 -2.61
C LEU A 46 3.45 9.27 -4.03
N SER A 47 4.02 8.10 -4.28
CA SER A 47 4.44 7.74 -5.63
C SER A 47 3.28 7.29 -6.50
N HIS A 48 2.11 7.11 -5.93
CA HIS A 48 0.93 6.67 -6.67
C HIS A 48 0.06 7.84 -7.11
N ASN A 49 -0.74 7.61 -8.15
CA ASN A 49 -1.78 8.55 -8.51
C ASN A 49 -2.98 8.27 -7.62
N LEU A 50 -3.29 9.23 -6.75
CA LEU A 50 -4.26 9.01 -5.68
C LEU A 50 -5.63 9.62 -5.96
N ASN A 51 -5.89 10.02 -7.19
CA ASN A 51 -7.19 10.60 -7.54
C ASN A 51 -8.31 9.59 -7.31
N GLY A 52 -9.34 10.04 -6.59
CA GLY A 52 -10.49 9.19 -6.32
C GLY A 52 -10.22 8.11 -5.30
N LEU A 53 -9.09 8.18 -4.61
CA LEU A 53 -8.70 7.18 -3.63
C LEU A 53 -8.52 7.80 -2.26
N LYS A 54 -8.87 7.04 -1.25
CA LYS A 54 -8.49 7.37 0.11
C LYS A 54 -7.46 6.34 0.57
N VAL A 55 -6.66 6.73 1.54
CA VAL A 55 -5.54 5.93 1.98
C VAL A 55 -5.73 5.54 3.44
N LYS A 56 -5.49 4.27 3.73
CA LYS A 56 -5.43 3.79 5.09
C LYS A 56 -4.04 3.24 5.34
N ILE A 57 -3.46 3.54 6.48
CA ILE A 57 -2.10 3.13 6.80
C ILE A 57 -2.10 2.30 8.07
N LEU A 58 -1.39 1.20 8.02
CA LEU A 58 -1.16 0.35 9.16
C LEU A 58 0.33 0.38 9.47
N LYS A 59 0.69 1.03 10.56
CA LYS A 59 2.08 1.07 11.00
C LYS A 59 2.48 -0.28 11.55
N VAL A 60 3.61 -0.78 11.13
CA VAL A 60 4.12 -2.07 11.60
C VAL A 60 5.51 -1.87 12.18
N SER A 61 5.63 -2.13 13.47
CA SER A 61 6.90 -1.89 14.17
C SER A 61 7.98 -2.89 13.77
N ASP A 62 7.60 -4.14 13.55
CA ASP A 62 8.56 -5.17 13.20
C ASP A 62 8.71 -5.24 11.69
N ARG A 63 9.81 -4.69 11.20
CA ARG A 63 10.08 -4.65 9.77
C ARG A 63 10.09 -6.02 9.12
N ASN A 64 10.48 -7.03 9.88
CA ASN A 64 10.57 -8.38 9.32
C ASN A 64 9.20 -8.97 9.05
N LYS A 65 8.17 -8.42 9.67
CA LYS A 65 6.82 -8.93 9.48
C LYS A 65 5.99 -8.13 8.49
N ILE A 66 6.51 -7.02 8.00
CA ILE A 66 5.72 -6.15 7.11
C ILE A 66 5.29 -6.91 5.86
N ARG A 67 6.24 -7.59 5.23
CA ARG A 67 5.95 -8.33 4.00
C ARG A 67 4.97 -9.46 4.27
N TRP A 68 5.08 -10.08 5.41
CA TRP A 68 4.19 -11.16 5.79
C TRP A 68 2.75 -10.65 5.94
N TYR A 69 2.58 -9.49 6.59
CA TYR A 69 1.25 -8.89 6.74
C TYR A 69 0.69 -8.45 5.39
N GLU A 70 1.52 -7.84 4.55
CA GLU A 70 1.08 -7.43 3.23
C GLU A 70 0.54 -8.63 2.46
N ARG A 71 1.30 -9.71 2.48
CA ARG A 71 0.91 -10.92 1.78
C ARG A 71 -0.44 -11.43 2.27
N ARG A 72 -0.63 -11.45 3.57
CA ARG A 72 -1.89 -11.94 4.13
C ARG A 72 -3.06 -11.05 3.74
N TRP A 73 -2.87 -9.75 3.78
CA TRP A 73 -3.93 -8.83 3.39
C TRP A 73 -4.27 -8.95 1.91
N ILE A 74 -3.25 -9.11 1.07
CA ILE A 74 -3.48 -9.29 -0.36
C ILE A 74 -4.24 -10.58 -0.62
N GLN A 75 -3.89 -11.64 0.08
CA GLN A 75 -4.59 -12.92 -0.07
C GLN A 75 -6.04 -12.83 0.37
N LYS A 76 -6.29 -12.05 1.40
CA LYS A 76 -7.64 -11.91 1.93
C LYS A 76 -8.53 -11.07 1.01
N TYR A 77 -8.04 -9.93 0.58
CA TYR A 77 -8.86 -8.99 -0.18
C TYR A 77 -8.71 -9.11 -1.68
N LYS A 78 -7.61 -9.67 -2.14
CA LYS A 78 -7.34 -9.86 -3.58
C LYS A 78 -7.61 -8.60 -4.37
N PRO A 79 -6.93 -7.49 -4.02
CA PRO A 79 -7.21 -6.22 -4.67
C PRO A 79 -6.94 -6.30 -6.16
N GLN A 80 -7.79 -5.65 -6.92
CA GLN A 80 -7.73 -5.72 -8.37
C GLN A 80 -6.38 -5.26 -8.92
N TRP A 81 -5.87 -4.17 -8.40
CA TRP A 81 -4.64 -3.59 -8.94
C TRP A 81 -3.39 -4.38 -8.57
N ASN A 82 -3.42 -5.12 -7.49
CA ASN A 82 -2.30 -5.99 -7.17
C ASN A 82 -2.15 -7.08 -8.21
N ARG A 83 -3.26 -7.58 -8.70
CA ARG A 83 -3.23 -8.63 -9.73
C ARG A 83 -2.79 -8.09 -11.08
N LEU A 84 -3.17 -6.85 -11.38
CA LEU A 84 -2.79 -6.24 -12.65
C LEU A 84 -1.31 -5.91 -12.70
N VAL A 85 -0.73 -5.62 -11.57
CA VAL A 85 0.68 -5.25 -11.50
C VAL A 85 1.58 -6.46 -11.75
N LEU A 86 1.13 -7.65 -11.41
CA LEU A 86 1.94 -8.85 -11.52
C LEU A 86 1.63 -9.59 -12.82
N PRO A 87 2.53 -9.54 -13.79
CA PRO A 87 2.34 -10.27 -15.05
C PRO A 87 2.20 -11.76 -14.75
N LYS A 88 1.34 -12.40 -15.50
CA LYS A 88 1.08 -13.80 -15.28
C LYS A 88 2.31 -14.67 -15.34
N LYS A 89 3.13 -14.47 -16.36
CA LYS A 89 4.26 -15.34 -16.53
C LYS A 89 5.34 -15.14 -15.50
N THR A 90 5.38 -13.98 -14.87
CA THR A 90 6.36 -13.76 -13.83
C THR A 90 5.79 -13.97 -12.45
N ASN A 91 4.51 -14.20 -12.36
CA ASN A 91 3.83 -14.25 -11.08
C ASN A 91 4.45 -15.29 -10.16
N TYR A 92 4.72 -16.47 -10.65
CA TYR A 92 5.32 -17.48 -9.81
C TYR A 92 6.82 -17.41 -9.77
N LEU A 93 7.43 -16.83 -10.78
CA LEU A 93 8.87 -16.61 -10.78
C LEU A 93 9.27 -15.51 -9.83
N TYR A 94 8.45 -14.50 -9.81
CA TYR A 94 8.74 -13.29 -9.08
C TYR A 94 8.08 -13.24 -7.72
N ASN A 95 7.37 -14.19 -7.31
CA ASN A 95 6.56 -14.10 -6.11
C ASN A 95 7.42 -13.66 -4.91
N PRO A 96 7.29 -12.42 -4.46
CA PRO A 96 8.11 -11.91 -3.36
C PRO A 96 7.70 -12.51 -2.02
N TYR A 97 6.64 -13.28 -2.00
CA TYR A 97 6.11 -13.81 -0.77
C TYR A 97 6.55 -15.24 -0.48
N LYS A 98 7.33 -15.77 -1.36
CA LYS A 98 7.87 -17.11 -1.12
C LYS A 98 9.07 -17.09 -0.22
#